data_7f66506bd8aa6eb0e01d03a081b80801
#
_entry.id   7f66506bd8aa6eb0e01d03a081b80801
#
_cell.length_a   1.000
_cell.length_b   1.000
_cell.length_c   1.000
_cell.angle_alpha   90.00
_cell.angle_beta   90.00
_cell.angle_gamma   90.00
#
_symmetry.space_group_name_H-M   'P 1'
#
loop_
_entity.id
_entity.type
_entity.pdbx_description
1 polymer ?
#
loop_
_entity_poly.entity_id
_entity_poly.type
_entity_poly.pdbx_seq_one_letter_code
_entity_poly.pdbx_strand_id
1 'polypeptide(L)'
;MWQSTKNVYHAVSAFLAAFCYGFPGKKLKIIGITGTDGKTTTTHLIHHILNSAHKKVSLISSVYAQIAGVKYDTGFHVTSPNEWQVQKFLRQSLDSGDEYIVLEVTSHALDQHRMDWIDFEIGVLTNITHEHLDYHKSYANYVSTKEKLLNQARIGIVNCDDDSFSFLEANSKENQRITYGIKNNADITPEKFHFTSPLPGEYNLYNSLAAICACLQVGVSAEEIRQSLKTFKGIKGRFEKIAADVDFDIIIDFAHTPHAFEEVLPTAKKNTQGKLIHVFGSAALRDQSKRQLMGAISARFADLIVLTEEDYRTEDVNEIIDQIAKGCFAEGAKEYATNEYKLALKSTSPVFFRVPDRKSAIEFATQKLAHKDDTIILTGKAHEKSLCRGVIEYPWSEHLAVKNALKRS
;
A
#
# COMPACT_ATOMS: atom_id res chain seq x y z
N MET A 1 -15.56 17.76 19.27
CA MET A 1 -15.47 19.20 18.99
C MET A 1 -14.29 19.56 18.08
N TRP A 2 -13.04 19.23 18.41
CA TRP A 2 -11.86 19.53 17.56
C TRP A 2 -11.90 18.94 16.14
N GLN A 3 -12.31 17.66 15.97
CA GLN A 3 -12.39 17.01 14.65
C GLN A 3 -13.48 17.64 13.75
N SER A 4 -14.65 17.94 14.32
CA SER A 4 -15.74 18.60 13.57
C SER A 4 -15.32 19.96 13.03
N THR A 5 -14.57 20.75 13.82
CA THR A 5 -14.05 22.05 13.39
C THR A 5 -13.05 21.91 12.24
N LYS A 6 -12.16 20.89 12.31
CA LYS A 6 -11.24 20.59 11.22
C LYS A 6 -11.97 20.18 9.94
N ASN A 7 -13.03 19.35 10.05
CA ASN A 7 -13.80 18.91 8.90
C ASN A 7 -14.50 20.08 8.20
N VAL A 8 -15.07 21.04 8.97
CA VAL A 8 -15.64 22.27 8.41
C VAL A 8 -14.58 23.11 7.68
N TYR A 9 -13.40 23.27 8.28
CA TYR A 9 -12.28 23.98 7.63
C TYR A 9 -11.91 23.33 6.29
N HIS A 10 -11.74 22.01 6.25
CA HIS A 10 -11.39 21.29 5.02
C HIS A 10 -12.52 21.35 3.98
N ALA A 11 -13.79 21.28 4.37
CA ALA A 11 -14.92 21.42 3.46
C ALA A 11 -14.94 22.79 2.77
N VAL A 12 -14.72 23.88 3.52
CA VAL A 12 -14.61 25.23 2.97
C VAL A 12 -13.37 25.37 2.09
N SER A 13 -12.22 24.84 2.52
CA SER A 13 -10.97 24.84 1.76
C SER A 13 -11.12 24.06 0.44
N ALA A 14 -11.80 22.91 0.45
CA ALA A 14 -12.07 22.12 -0.75
C ALA A 14 -12.96 22.87 -1.74
N PHE A 15 -14.00 23.58 -1.25
CA PHE A 15 -14.82 24.42 -2.12
C PHE A 15 -14.01 25.54 -2.76
N LEU A 16 -13.22 26.28 -1.96
CA LEU A 16 -12.39 27.38 -2.47
C LEU A 16 -11.37 26.88 -3.49
N ALA A 17 -10.72 25.74 -3.22
CA ALA A 17 -9.79 25.12 -4.14
C ALA A 17 -10.50 24.75 -5.47
N ALA A 18 -11.65 24.06 -5.39
CA ALA A 18 -12.42 23.69 -6.58
C ALA A 18 -12.85 24.93 -7.39
N PHE A 19 -13.33 25.97 -6.71
CA PHE A 19 -13.73 27.24 -7.33
C PHE A 19 -12.55 27.94 -8.02
N CYS A 20 -11.42 28.10 -7.35
CA CYS A 20 -10.21 28.73 -7.92
C CYS A 20 -9.67 28.02 -9.16
N TYR A 21 -9.79 26.68 -9.21
CA TYR A 21 -9.38 25.87 -10.36
C TYR A 21 -10.50 25.60 -11.37
N GLY A 22 -11.69 26.18 -11.21
CA GLY A 22 -12.81 26.09 -12.17
C GLY A 22 -13.49 24.73 -12.20
N PHE A 23 -13.58 24.05 -11.04
CA PHE A 23 -14.26 22.76 -10.85
C PHE A 23 -13.80 21.67 -11.84
N PRO A 24 -12.49 21.39 -11.96
CA PRO A 24 -11.99 20.43 -12.94
C PRO A 24 -12.49 19.01 -12.66
N GLY A 25 -12.76 18.67 -11.38
CA GLY A 25 -13.30 17.37 -10.98
C GLY A 25 -14.69 17.03 -11.50
N LYS A 26 -15.41 18.01 -12.08
CA LYS A 26 -16.72 17.81 -12.74
C LYS A 26 -16.60 17.60 -14.26
N LYS A 27 -15.40 17.72 -14.81
CA LYS A 27 -15.15 17.68 -16.27
C LYS A 27 -14.32 16.48 -16.69
N LEU A 28 -13.70 15.78 -15.74
CA LEU A 28 -12.89 14.59 -15.94
C LEU A 28 -13.66 13.34 -15.49
N LYS A 29 -13.42 12.20 -16.12
CA LYS A 29 -13.87 10.90 -15.64
C LYS A 29 -12.91 10.41 -14.57
N ILE A 30 -13.33 10.49 -13.31
CA ILE A 30 -12.46 10.18 -12.17
C ILE A 30 -12.79 8.80 -11.62
N ILE A 31 -11.76 7.94 -11.55
CA ILE A 31 -11.82 6.63 -10.92
C ILE A 31 -11.14 6.75 -9.56
N GLY A 32 -11.94 6.71 -8.49
CA GLY A 32 -11.46 6.78 -7.12
C GLY A 32 -11.25 5.39 -6.53
N ILE A 33 -10.12 5.16 -5.86
CA ILE A 33 -9.80 3.88 -5.23
C ILE A 33 -9.59 4.09 -3.73
N THR A 34 -10.40 3.40 -2.92
CA THR A 34 -10.25 3.35 -1.46
C THR A 34 -10.14 1.91 -0.95
N GLY A 35 -9.80 1.75 0.31
CA GLY A 35 -9.63 0.46 1.00
C GLY A 35 -8.60 0.58 2.12
N THR A 36 -8.38 -0.48 2.87
CA THR A 36 -7.28 -0.54 3.83
C THR A 36 -5.97 -0.82 3.09
N ASP A 37 -5.90 -1.91 2.36
CA ASP A 37 -4.76 -2.34 1.57
C ASP A 37 -5.09 -2.39 0.07
N GLY A 38 -4.08 -2.52 -0.78
CA GLY A 38 -4.26 -2.69 -2.22
C GLY A 38 -4.55 -1.42 -3.03
N LYS A 39 -4.90 -0.28 -2.40
CA LYS A 39 -5.23 0.99 -3.08
C LYS A 39 -4.21 1.38 -4.15
N THR A 40 -2.96 1.52 -3.76
CA THR A 40 -1.87 1.94 -4.66
C THR A 40 -1.71 0.98 -5.82
N THR A 41 -1.71 -0.33 -5.54
CA THR A 41 -1.56 -1.36 -6.57
C THR A 41 -2.71 -1.31 -7.58
N THR A 42 -3.95 -1.25 -7.11
CA THR A 42 -5.13 -1.14 -7.97
C THR A 42 -5.11 0.15 -8.79
N THR A 43 -4.74 1.28 -8.17
CA THR A 43 -4.61 2.59 -8.85
C THR A 43 -3.60 2.51 -10.01
N HIS A 44 -2.44 1.93 -9.77
CA HIS A 44 -1.41 1.77 -10.81
C HIS A 44 -1.79 0.77 -11.90
N LEU A 45 -2.47 -0.33 -11.55
CA LEU A 45 -2.97 -1.30 -12.51
C LEU A 45 -4.00 -0.66 -13.45
N ILE A 46 -4.99 0.07 -12.91
CA ILE A 46 -6.00 0.79 -13.71
C ILE A 46 -5.32 1.80 -14.65
N HIS A 47 -4.42 2.62 -14.10
CA HIS A 47 -3.68 3.59 -14.91
C HIS A 47 -2.90 2.91 -16.04
N HIS A 48 -2.19 1.82 -15.74
CA HIS A 48 -1.42 1.08 -16.73
C HIS A 48 -2.31 0.50 -17.84
N ILE A 49 -3.45 -0.11 -17.48
CA ILE A 49 -4.40 -0.68 -18.44
C ILE A 49 -4.97 0.42 -19.34
N LEU A 50 -5.44 1.54 -18.77
CA LEU A 50 -6.01 2.65 -19.54
C LEU A 50 -4.96 3.27 -20.47
N ASN A 51 -3.74 3.49 -20.00
CA ASN A 51 -2.64 4.02 -20.80
C ASN A 51 -2.25 3.07 -21.94
N SER A 52 -2.22 1.75 -21.70
CA SER A 52 -1.93 0.73 -22.71
C SER A 52 -3.05 0.63 -23.75
N ALA A 53 -4.31 0.91 -23.36
CA ALA A 53 -5.45 1.03 -24.25
C ALA A 53 -5.57 2.43 -24.91
N HIS A 54 -4.46 3.19 -24.93
CA HIS A 54 -4.36 4.51 -25.54
C HIS A 54 -5.36 5.56 -25.03
N LYS A 55 -5.88 5.38 -23.79
CA LYS A 55 -6.68 6.42 -23.13
C LYS A 55 -5.76 7.49 -22.55
N LYS A 56 -6.15 8.75 -22.70
CA LYS A 56 -5.44 9.87 -22.06
C LYS A 56 -5.78 9.89 -20.58
N VAL A 57 -4.83 9.51 -19.74
CA VAL A 57 -5.04 9.25 -18.31
C VAL A 57 -3.89 9.76 -17.46
N SER A 58 -4.21 10.45 -16.38
CA SER A 58 -3.30 10.83 -15.31
C SER A 58 -3.54 9.99 -14.05
N LEU A 59 -2.56 9.99 -13.13
CA LEU A 59 -2.53 9.18 -11.92
C LEU A 59 -2.17 10.05 -10.72
N ILE A 60 -2.88 9.86 -9.60
CA ILE A 60 -2.52 10.42 -8.29
C ILE A 60 -2.53 9.28 -7.27
N SER A 61 -1.36 8.93 -6.73
CA SER A 61 -1.19 7.86 -5.74
C SER A 61 -0.28 8.27 -4.59
N SER A 62 -0.12 7.41 -3.60
CA SER A 62 0.83 7.61 -2.50
C SER A 62 2.29 7.59 -2.93
N VAL A 63 2.63 6.94 -4.04
CA VAL A 63 4.01 6.82 -4.53
C VAL A 63 4.43 8.05 -5.33
N TYR A 64 3.58 8.53 -6.22
CA TYR A 64 3.74 9.77 -7.00
C TYR A 64 2.42 10.16 -7.68
N ALA A 65 2.32 11.40 -8.13
CA ALA A 65 1.36 11.79 -9.14
C ALA A 65 2.02 11.82 -10.51
N GLN A 66 1.34 11.33 -11.55
CA GLN A 66 1.77 11.45 -12.94
C GLN A 66 0.69 12.19 -13.72
N ILE A 67 0.96 13.44 -14.07
CA ILE A 67 0.01 14.33 -14.75
C ILE A 67 0.58 14.65 -16.13
N ALA A 68 -0.19 14.34 -17.18
CA ALA A 68 0.26 14.53 -18.57
C ALA A 68 1.65 13.91 -18.87
N GLY A 69 1.92 12.75 -18.29
CA GLY A 69 3.21 12.07 -18.42
C GLY A 69 4.33 12.56 -17.50
N VAL A 70 4.17 13.72 -16.84
CA VAL A 70 5.16 14.28 -15.91
C VAL A 70 4.92 13.76 -14.49
N LYS A 71 5.98 13.26 -13.84
CA LYS A 71 5.91 12.77 -12.45
C LYS A 71 6.16 13.89 -11.45
N TYR A 72 5.29 13.93 -10.43
CA TYR A 72 5.36 14.85 -9.31
C TYR A 72 5.44 14.07 -8.00
N ASP A 73 6.19 14.59 -7.04
CA ASP A 73 6.20 14.09 -5.68
C ASP A 73 4.89 14.46 -4.97
N THR A 74 4.25 13.51 -4.30
CA THR A 74 3.01 13.74 -3.56
C THR A 74 3.24 14.17 -2.11
N GLY A 75 4.50 14.30 -1.67
CA GLY A 75 4.90 14.76 -0.35
C GLY A 75 5.28 13.63 0.61
N PHE A 76 5.82 14.02 1.78
CA PHE A 76 6.25 13.09 2.82
C PHE A 76 5.05 12.50 3.58
N HIS A 77 5.03 11.18 3.78
CA HIS A 77 4.09 10.46 4.65
C HIS A 77 2.60 10.74 4.41
N VAL A 78 2.21 11.19 3.20
CA VAL A 78 0.82 11.54 2.88
C VAL A 78 0.33 10.70 1.70
N THR A 79 -0.63 9.83 1.96
CA THR A 79 -1.22 8.98 0.91
C THR A 79 -2.06 9.76 -0.09
N SER A 80 -2.78 10.80 0.37
CA SER A 80 -3.56 11.69 -0.51
C SER A 80 -3.08 13.13 -0.33
N PRO A 81 -2.74 13.85 -1.41
CA PRO A 81 -2.41 15.26 -1.35
C PRO A 81 -3.55 16.08 -0.71
N ASN A 82 -3.26 17.31 -0.27
CA ASN A 82 -4.30 18.20 0.22
C ASN A 82 -5.26 18.62 -0.90
N GLU A 83 -6.42 19.17 -0.54
CA GLU A 83 -7.49 19.55 -1.47
C GLU A 83 -7.03 20.53 -2.55
N TRP A 84 -6.15 21.46 -2.22
CA TRP A 84 -5.58 22.44 -3.19
C TRP A 84 -4.70 21.74 -4.23
N GLN A 85 -3.85 20.84 -3.78
CA GLN A 85 -2.94 20.12 -4.67
C GLN A 85 -3.72 19.12 -5.55
N VAL A 86 -4.76 18.48 -5.01
CA VAL A 86 -5.65 17.63 -5.80
C VAL A 86 -6.32 18.44 -6.90
N GLN A 87 -6.99 19.56 -6.59
CA GLN A 87 -7.67 20.41 -7.57
C GLN A 87 -6.69 20.98 -8.61
N LYS A 88 -5.46 21.35 -8.18
CA LYS A 88 -4.39 21.76 -9.10
C LYS A 88 -4.03 20.66 -10.11
N PHE A 89 -3.84 19.42 -9.63
CA PHE A 89 -3.51 18.28 -10.50
C PHE A 89 -4.66 17.95 -11.45
N LEU A 90 -5.92 17.99 -10.96
CA LEU A 90 -7.11 17.82 -11.80
C LEU A 90 -7.16 18.89 -12.89
N ARG A 91 -6.86 20.15 -12.58
CA ARG A 91 -6.82 21.24 -13.54
C ARG A 91 -5.72 21.03 -14.58
N GLN A 92 -4.52 20.69 -14.17
CA GLN A 92 -3.39 20.40 -15.06
C GLN A 92 -3.70 19.24 -16.01
N SER A 93 -4.32 18.15 -15.49
CA SER A 93 -4.74 17.02 -16.29
C SER A 93 -5.78 17.42 -17.33
N LEU A 94 -6.80 18.18 -16.93
CA LEU A 94 -7.82 18.70 -17.85
C LEU A 94 -7.22 19.57 -18.97
N ASP A 95 -6.30 20.48 -18.60
CA ASP A 95 -5.66 21.39 -19.55
C ASP A 95 -4.72 20.65 -20.54
N SER A 96 -4.17 19.52 -20.13
CA SER A 96 -3.39 18.64 -21.02
C SER A 96 -4.25 17.76 -21.93
N GLY A 97 -5.57 17.81 -21.77
CA GLY A 97 -6.53 17.06 -22.56
C GLY A 97 -6.65 15.59 -22.14
N ASP A 98 -6.35 15.27 -20.88
CA ASP A 98 -6.67 13.96 -20.31
C ASP A 98 -8.20 13.76 -20.24
N GLU A 99 -8.64 12.54 -20.43
CA GLU A 99 -10.03 12.13 -20.30
C GLU A 99 -10.29 11.51 -18.92
N TYR A 100 -9.28 10.80 -18.39
CA TYR A 100 -9.38 10.06 -17.14
C TYR A 100 -8.36 10.53 -16.10
N ILE A 101 -8.74 10.42 -14.84
CA ILE A 101 -7.81 10.41 -13.70
C ILE A 101 -8.09 9.20 -12.81
N VAL A 102 -7.03 8.51 -12.41
CA VAL A 102 -7.09 7.45 -11.41
C VAL A 102 -6.53 8.00 -10.10
N LEU A 103 -7.38 8.05 -9.06
CA LEU A 103 -7.10 8.78 -7.82
C LEU A 103 -7.16 7.84 -6.61
N GLU A 104 -6.06 7.70 -5.89
CA GLU A 104 -6.02 7.00 -4.59
C GLU A 104 -6.64 7.87 -3.50
N VAL A 105 -7.68 7.35 -2.81
CA VAL A 105 -8.48 8.09 -1.85
C VAL A 105 -8.40 7.43 -0.47
N THR A 106 -7.93 8.16 0.53
CA THR A 106 -7.87 7.68 1.93
C THR A 106 -9.18 7.92 2.67
N SER A 107 -9.44 7.12 3.73
CA SER A 107 -10.58 7.35 4.61
C SER A 107 -10.52 8.72 5.29
N HIS A 108 -9.32 9.19 5.65
CA HIS A 108 -9.14 10.54 6.19
C HIS A 108 -9.57 11.63 5.19
N ALA A 109 -9.23 11.47 3.91
CA ALA A 109 -9.61 12.43 2.88
C ALA A 109 -11.14 12.47 2.67
N LEU A 110 -11.81 11.31 2.77
CA LEU A 110 -13.26 11.21 2.72
C LEU A 110 -13.94 11.78 3.96
N ASP A 111 -13.42 11.49 5.17
CA ASP A 111 -13.97 12.01 6.41
C ASP A 111 -13.81 13.52 6.54
N GLN A 112 -12.66 14.03 6.07
CA GLN A 112 -12.31 15.45 6.12
C GLN A 112 -12.87 16.27 4.95
N HIS A 113 -13.76 15.74 4.13
CA HIS A 113 -14.35 16.45 2.99
C HIS A 113 -13.35 16.97 1.95
N ARG A 114 -12.12 16.43 1.91
CA ARG A 114 -11.06 16.88 1.01
C ARG A 114 -11.29 16.47 -0.45
N MET A 115 -12.20 15.51 -0.66
CA MET A 115 -12.60 15.01 -1.98
C MET A 115 -13.96 15.54 -2.43
N ASP A 116 -14.55 16.47 -1.67
CA ASP A 116 -15.77 17.15 -2.10
C ASP A 116 -15.52 17.93 -3.41
N TRP A 117 -16.56 18.11 -4.20
CA TRP A 117 -16.51 18.77 -5.53
C TRP A 117 -15.76 17.97 -6.61
N ILE A 118 -15.62 16.65 -6.38
CA ILE A 118 -15.13 15.68 -7.36
C ILE A 118 -16.28 14.71 -7.69
N ASP A 119 -16.65 14.66 -8.96
CA ASP A 119 -17.66 13.71 -9.43
C ASP A 119 -16.97 12.42 -9.86
N PHE A 120 -17.14 11.36 -9.07
CA PHE A 120 -16.54 10.07 -9.36
C PHE A 120 -17.37 9.29 -10.37
N GLU A 121 -16.76 8.94 -11.49
CA GLU A 121 -17.35 8.01 -12.47
C GLU A 121 -17.40 6.59 -11.89
N ILE A 122 -16.30 6.17 -11.27
CA ILE A 122 -16.15 4.86 -10.62
C ILE A 122 -15.54 5.04 -9.24
N GLY A 123 -16.14 4.38 -8.24
CA GLY A 123 -15.57 4.20 -6.91
C GLY A 123 -15.21 2.74 -6.69
N VAL A 124 -13.95 2.45 -6.38
CA VAL A 124 -13.46 1.10 -6.11
C VAL A 124 -13.14 0.95 -4.62
N LEU A 125 -13.68 -0.07 -3.99
CA LEU A 125 -13.32 -0.48 -2.63
C LEU A 125 -12.56 -1.82 -2.70
N THR A 126 -11.32 -1.83 -2.23
CA THR A 126 -10.47 -3.04 -2.25
C THR A 126 -10.80 -3.99 -1.10
N ASN A 127 -10.67 -3.51 0.14
CA ASN A 127 -10.94 -4.25 1.38
C ASN A 127 -11.08 -3.28 2.56
N ILE A 128 -11.62 -3.77 3.68
CA ILE A 128 -11.63 -3.04 4.95
C ILE A 128 -11.22 -3.98 6.07
N THR A 129 -10.01 -3.79 6.61
CA THR A 129 -9.50 -4.53 7.76
C THR A 129 -9.45 -3.65 9.02
N HIS A 130 -9.14 -4.24 10.18
CA HIS A 130 -9.07 -3.51 11.45
C HIS A 130 -7.83 -2.61 11.50
N GLU A 131 -7.95 -1.40 10.97
CA GLU A 131 -6.91 -0.37 10.98
C GLU A 131 -7.53 1.01 11.23
N HIS A 132 -6.73 1.99 11.68
CA HIS A 132 -7.17 3.37 11.94
C HIS A 132 -8.36 3.50 12.92
N LEU A 133 -8.54 2.54 13.84
CA LEU A 133 -9.61 2.59 14.84
C LEU A 133 -9.36 3.66 15.91
N ASP A 134 -8.12 4.08 16.10
CA ASP A 134 -7.73 5.26 16.87
C ASP A 134 -8.42 6.52 16.35
N TYR A 135 -8.53 6.68 15.04
CA TYR A 135 -9.20 7.79 14.37
C TYR A 135 -10.72 7.55 14.22
N HIS A 136 -11.14 6.43 13.62
CA HIS A 136 -12.54 6.16 13.27
C HIS A 136 -13.37 5.62 14.45
N LYS A 137 -12.76 5.25 15.58
CA LYS A 137 -13.37 4.77 16.83
C LYS A 137 -14.06 3.41 16.75
N SER A 138 -14.60 3.01 15.59
CA SER A 138 -15.23 1.71 15.38
C SER A 138 -15.06 1.24 13.94
N TYR A 139 -15.11 -0.08 13.74
CA TYR A 139 -15.10 -0.70 12.42
C TYR A 139 -16.27 -0.20 11.54
N ALA A 140 -17.49 -0.13 12.11
CA ALA A 140 -18.66 0.36 11.39
C ALA A 140 -18.49 1.80 10.88
N ASN A 141 -17.90 2.70 11.67
CA ASN A 141 -17.60 4.07 11.23
C ASN A 141 -16.55 4.08 10.12
N TYR A 142 -15.56 3.19 10.18
CA TYR A 142 -14.53 3.07 9.16
C TYR A 142 -15.10 2.59 7.83
N VAL A 143 -15.98 1.55 7.87
CA VAL A 143 -16.74 1.08 6.71
C VAL A 143 -17.58 2.21 6.12
N SER A 144 -18.42 2.86 6.93
CA SER A 144 -19.29 3.97 6.51
C SER A 144 -18.50 5.13 5.88
N THR A 145 -17.32 5.42 6.41
CA THR A 145 -16.46 6.48 5.84
C THR A 145 -15.98 6.12 4.44
N LYS A 146 -15.53 4.89 4.22
CA LYS A 146 -15.07 4.45 2.89
C LYS A 146 -16.21 4.28 1.90
N GLU A 147 -17.38 3.87 2.40
CA GLU A 147 -18.61 3.74 1.60
C GLU A 147 -19.03 5.09 0.98
N LYS A 148 -18.64 6.23 1.57
CA LYS A 148 -18.91 7.55 0.96
C LYS A 148 -18.41 7.63 -0.49
N LEU A 149 -17.23 7.07 -0.81
CA LEU A 149 -16.72 7.04 -2.17
C LEU A 149 -17.64 6.26 -3.11
N LEU A 150 -18.09 5.08 -2.68
CA LEU A 150 -18.98 4.24 -3.46
C LEU A 150 -20.33 4.93 -3.70
N ASN A 151 -20.84 5.65 -2.69
CA ASN A 151 -22.12 6.35 -2.75
C ASN A 151 -22.06 7.67 -3.55
N GLN A 152 -20.87 8.25 -3.71
CA GLN A 152 -20.65 9.43 -4.55
C GLN A 152 -20.38 9.07 -6.01
N ALA A 153 -19.95 7.84 -6.28
CA ALA A 153 -19.62 7.38 -7.61
C ALA A 153 -20.87 6.95 -8.39
N ARG A 154 -20.82 7.08 -9.73
CA ARG A 154 -21.88 6.55 -10.60
C ARG A 154 -21.91 5.02 -10.57
N ILE A 155 -20.75 4.38 -10.53
CA ILE A 155 -20.58 2.93 -10.43
C ILE A 155 -19.69 2.61 -9.22
N GLY A 156 -20.17 1.76 -8.32
CA GLY A 156 -19.41 1.23 -7.20
C GLY A 156 -18.87 -0.16 -7.50
N ILE A 157 -17.58 -0.39 -7.25
CA ILE A 157 -16.94 -1.71 -7.42
C ILE A 157 -16.50 -2.20 -6.04
N VAL A 158 -16.93 -3.40 -5.66
CA VAL A 158 -16.75 -3.94 -4.31
C VAL A 158 -16.27 -5.38 -4.33
N ASN A 159 -15.43 -5.74 -3.36
CA ASN A 159 -14.98 -7.10 -3.12
C ASN A 159 -16.04 -7.87 -2.32
N CYS A 160 -16.67 -8.89 -2.92
CA CYS A 160 -17.69 -9.68 -2.23
C CYS A 160 -17.10 -10.75 -1.28
N ASP A 161 -15.78 -10.93 -1.27
CA ASP A 161 -15.08 -11.83 -0.35
C ASP A 161 -14.58 -11.11 0.91
N ASP A 162 -14.69 -9.78 0.97
CA ASP A 162 -14.29 -8.98 2.12
C ASP A 162 -15.38 -8.95 3.19
N ASP A 163 -15.00 -9.04 4.47
CA ASP A 163 -15.93 -9.05 5.59
C ASP A 163 -16.83 -7.80 5.64
N SER A 164 -16.38 -6.69 5.08
CA SER A 164 -17.18 -5.46 5.00
C SER A 164 -18.35 -5.55 4.02
N PHE A 165 -18.36 -6.53 3.12
CA PHE A 165 -19.37 -6.63 2.06
C PHE A 165 -20.79 -6.66 2.60
N SER A 166 -21.05 -7.43 3.66
CA SER A 166 -22.37 -7.51 4.31
C SER A 166 -22.87 -6.15 4.84
N PHE A 167 -21.97 -5.29 5.32
CA PHE A 167 -22.33 -3.94 5.77
C PHE A 167 -22.65 -3.02 4.58
N LEU A 168 -21.96 -3.19 3.46
CA LEU A 168 -22.13 -2.39 2.25
C LEU A 168 -23.43 -2.73 1.52
N GLU A 169 -23.84 -4.00 1.49
CA GLU A 169 -25.13 -4.41 0.91
C GLU A 169 -26.32 -3.83 1.67
N ALA A 170 -26.26 -3.84 3.01
CA ALA A 170 -27.32 -3.33 3.86
C ALA A 170 -27.59 -1.83 3.68
N ASN A 171 -26.59 -1.07 3.21
CA ASN A 171 -26.63 0.39 3.07
C ASN A 171 -26.60 0.85 1.59
N SER A 172 -26.71 -0.07 0.62
CA SER A 172 -26.55 0.29 -0.79
C SER A 172 -27.59 1.32 -1.24
N LYS A 173 -27.12 2.41 -1.82
CA LYS A 173 -27.94 3.38 -2.53
C LYS A 173 -28.24 2.91 -3.95
N GLU A 174 -29.10 3.63 -4.67
CA GLU A 174 -29.60 3.30 -6.01
C GLU A 174 -28.53 3.27 -7.15
N ASN A 175 -27.26 3.49 -6.85
CA ASN A 175 -26.20 3.44 -7.87
C ASN A 175 -25.82 1.99 -8.21
N GLN A 176 -25.39 1.79 -9.44
CA GLN A 176 -24.95 0.49 -9.93
C GLN A 176 -23.78 -0.03 -9.10
N ARG A 177 -23.91 -1.25 -8.56
CA ARG A 177 -22.84 -1.97 -7.89
C ARG A 177 -22.36 -3.11 -8.77
N ILE A 178 -21.05 -3.31 -8.83
CA ILE A 178 -20.38 -4.41 -9.52
C ILE A 178 -19.50 -5.10 -8.49
N THR A 179 -19.59 -6.42 -8.44
CA THR A 179 -18.85 -7.24 -7.50
C THR A 179 -17.68 -7.96 -8.17
N TYR A 180 -16.61 -8.13 -7.44
CA TYR A 180 -15.52 -9.05 -7.79
C TYR A 180 -15.15 -9.92 -6.60
N GLY A 181 -14.63 -11.11 -6.88
CA GLY A 181 -14.24 -12.06 -5.84
C GLY A 181 -13.53 -13.27 -6.42
N ILE A 182 -12.97 -14.09 -5.53
CA ILE A 182 -12.30 -15.35 -5.87
C ILE A 182 -13.06 -16.52 -5.23
N LYS A 183 -13.64 -16.31 -4.02
CA LYS A 183 -14.26 -17.36 -3.20
C LYS A 183 -15.78 -17.41 -3.39
N ASN A 184 -16.41 -16.25 -3.51
CA ASN A 184 -17.85 -16.11 -3.64
C ASN A 184 -18.24 -15.82 -5.11
N ASN A 185 -19.52 -16.09 -5.43
CA ASN A 185 -20.03 -15.72 -6.74
C ASN A 185 -20.09 -14.21 -6.87
N ALA A 186 -19.41 -13.66 -7.88
CA ALA A 186 -19.33 -12.25 -8.18
C ALA A 186 -19.59 -11.99 -9.66
N ASP A 187 -19.78 -10.72 -10.05
CA ASP A 187 -19.89 -10.38 -11.47
C ASP A 187 -18.62 -10.70 -12.24
N ILE A 188 -17.45 -10.46 -11.62
CA ILE A 188 -16.14 -10.77 -12.17
C ILE A 188 -15.38 -11.68 -11.21
N THR A 189 -15.00 -12.86 -11.70
CA THR A 189 -14.16 -13.85 -11.01
C THR A 189 -13.04 -14.33 -11.94
N PRO A 190 -12.00 -15.04 -11.46
CA PRO A 190 -10.98 -15.62 -12.32
C PRO A 190 -11.53 -16.58 -13.37
N GLU A 191 -12.65 -17.29 -13.09
CA GLU A 191 -13.32 -18.21 -14.02
C GLU A 191 -14.07 -17.45 -15.11
N LYS A 192 -14.70 -16.31 -14.77
CA LYS A 192 -15.45 -15.48 -15.73
C LYS A 192 -14.54 -14.60 -16.57
N PHE A 193 -13.40 -14.20 -16.03
CA PHE A 193 -12.38 -13.41 -16.73
C PHE A 193 -11.00 -14.04 -16.56
N HIS A 194 -10.65 -14.96 -17.44
CA HIS A 194 -9.34 -15.62 -17.41
C HIS A 194 -8.20 -14.63 -17.67
N PHE A 195 -7.27 -14.55 -16.73
CA PHE A 195 -6.05 -13.73 -16.82
C PHE A 195 -4.93 -14.30 -15.95
N THR A 196 -3.73 -13.79 -16.12
CA THR A 196 -2.60 -14.05 -15.22
C THR A 196 -2.31 -12.78 -14.44
N SER A 197 -2.28 -12.87 -13.11
CA SER A 197 -1.89 -11.73 -12.27
C SER A 197 -0.44 -11.36 -12.55
N PRO A 198 -0.15 -10.08 -12.80
CA PRO A 198 1.23 -9.62 -13.07
C PRO A 198 2.10 -9.58 -11.81
N LEU A 199 1.50 -9.70 -10.63
CA LEU A 199 2.16 -9.63 -9.33
C LEU A 199 1.85 -10.89 -8.53
N PRO A 200 2.78 -11.39 -7.70
CA PRO A 200 2.57 -12.56 -6.87
C PRO A 200 1.62 -12.28 -5.69
N GLY A 201 1.02 -13.33 -5.14
CA GLY A 201 0.13 -13.29 -3.98
C GLY A 201 -1.35 -13.19 -4.34
N GLU A 202 -2.20 -13.84 -3.52
CA GLU A 202 -3.65 -13.85 -3.71
C GLU A 202 -4.24 -12.43 -3.60
N TYR A 203 -3.72 -11.62 -2.67
CA TYR A 203 -4.12 -10.21 -2.54
C TYR A 203 -3.90 -9.39 -3.83
N ASN A 204 -2.88 -9.71 -4.62
CA ASN A 204 -2.67 -9.07 -5.93
C ASN A 204 -3.61 -9.59 -7.01
N LEU A 205 -4.13 -10.82 -6.87
CA LEU A 205 -5.20 -11.31 -7.72
C LEU A 205 -6.48 -10.48 -7.48
N TYR A 206 -6.84 -10.20 -6.22
CA TYR A 206 -7.94 -9.28 -5.88
C TYR A 206 -7.70 -7.86 -6.44
N ASN A 207 -6.49 -7.30 -6.28
CA ASN A 207 -6.15 -5.99 -6.83
C ASN A 207 -6.31 -5.95 -8.36
N SER A 208 -5.94 -7.05 -9.04
CA SER A 208 -6.10 -7.20 -10.49
C SER A 208 -7.56 -7.30 -10.90
N LEU A 209 -8.38 -8.06 -10.17
CA LEU A 209 -9.83 -8.16 -10.43
C LEU A 209 -10.53 -6.79 -10.26
N ALA A 210 -10.20 -6.05 -9.21
CA ALA A 210 -10.70 -4.68 -9.01
C ALA A 210 -10.36 -3.77 -10.20
N ALA A 211 -9.11 -3.85 -10.69
CA ALA A 211 -8.66 -3.07 -11.84
C ALA A 211 -9.35 -3.51 -13.15
N ILE A 212 -9.53 -4.81 -13.36
CA ILE A 212 -10.27 -5.38 -14.49
C ILE A 212 -11.71 -4.85 -14.51
N CYS A 213 -12.42 -4.93 -13.36
CA CYS A 213 -13.78 -4.41 -13.23
C CYS A 213 -13.84 -2.94 -13.66
N ALA A 214 -12.97 -2.09 -13.11
CA ALA A 214 -12.97 -0.66 -13.40
C ALA A 214 -12.71 -0.38 -14.90
N CYS A 215 -11.75 -1.08 -15.51
CA CYS A 215 -11.39 -0.86 -16.91
C CYS A 215 -12.47 -1.35 -17.88
N LEU A 216 -13.17 -2.45 -17.57
CA LEU A 216 -14.31 -2.92 -18.35
C LEU A 216 -15.45 -1.87 -18.36
N GLN A 217 -15.71 -1.19 -17.23
CA GLN A 217 -16.78 -0.19 -17.12
C GLN A 217 -16.50 1.10 -17.92
N VAL A 218 -15.26 1.36 -18.25
CA VAL A 218 -14.87 2.50 -19.12
C VAL A 218 -14.61 2.07 -20.56
N GLY A 219 -15.03 0.87 -20.93
CA GLY A 219 -15.04 0.38 -22.31
C GLY A 219 -13.70 -0.09 -22.84
N VAL A 220 -12.78 -0.52 -21.98
CA VAL A 220 -11.57 -1.23 -22.42
C VAL A 220 -11.95 -2.69 -22.67
N SER A 221 -11.56 -3.24 -23.81
CA SER A 221 -11.88 -4.61 -24.17
C SER A 221 -11.13 -5.63 -23.30
N ALA A 222 -11.73 -6.81 -23.12
CA ALA A 222 -11.12 -7.89 -22.34
C ALA A 222 -9.72 -8.28 -22.86
N GLU A 223 -9.51 -8.22 -24.16
CA GLU A 223 -8.21 -8.56 -24.77
C GLU A 223 -7.15 -7.49 -24.48
N GLU A 224 -7.51 -6.20 -24.61
CA GLU A 224 -6.60 -5.10 -24.26
C GLU A 224 -6.20 -5.17 -22.78
N ILE A 225 -7.14 -5.49 -21.89
CA ILE A 225 -6.85 -5.67 -20.46
C ILE A 225 -5.85 -6.81 -20.25
N ARG A 226 -6.08 -7.99 -20.86
CA ARG A 226 -5.16 -9.14 -20.71
C ARG A 226 -3.76 -8.83 -21.22
N GLN A 227 -3.63 -8.16 -22.36
CA GLN A 227 -2.33 -7.78 -22.90
C GLN A 227 -1.62 -6.74 -22.03
N SER A 228 -2.37 -5.77 -21.51
CA SER A 228 -1.83 -4.76 -20.59
C SER A 228 -1.29 -5.40 -19.31
N LEU A 229 -2.02 -6.33 -18.70
CA LEU A 229 -1.56 -7.02 -17.49
C LEU A 229 -0.21 -7.74 -17.70
N LYS A 230 0.02 -8.34 -18.86
CA LYS A 230 1.31 -9.02 -19.19
C LYS A 230 2.50 -8.06 -19.23
N THR A 231 2.28 -6.78 -19.49
CA THR A 231 3.33 -5.77 -19.62
C THR A 231 3.55 -4.94 -18.35
N PHE A 232 2.77 -5.18 -17.31
CA PHE A 232 2.87 -4.46 -16.05
C PHE A 232 4.16 -4.83 -15.30
N LYS A 233 5.03 -3.86 -15.05
CA LYS A 233 6.37 -4.08 -14.45
C LYS A 233 6.41 -3.98 -12.94
N GLY A 234 5.25 -3.89 -12.28
CA GLY A 234 5.19 -3.66 -10.83
C GLY A 234 5.25 -2.17 -10.45
N ILE A 235 5.33 -1.93 -9.16
CA ILE A 235 5.28 -0.60 -8.55
C ILE A 235 6.42 -0.49 -7.55
N LYS A 236 7.09 0.66 -7.56
CA LYS A 236 8.14 0.95 -6.60
C LYS A 236 7.66 0.76 -5.17
N GLY A 237 8.32 -0.12 -4.42
CA GLY A 237 8.00 -0.43 -3.03
C GLY A 237 6.71 -1.22 -2.81
N ARG A 238 6.24 -2.00 -3.79
CA ARG A 238 5.11 -2.93 -3.67
C ARG A 238 5.53 -4.29 -4.20
N PHE A 239 5.97 -5.17 -3.31
CA PHE A 239 6.58 -6.46 -3.62
C PHE A 239 7.63 -6.34 -4.75
N GLU A 240 8.41 -5.27 -4.68
CA GLU A 240 9.37 -4.91 -5.72
C GLU A 240 10.63 -5.76 -5.60
N LYS A 241 10.87 -6.63 -6.58
CA LYS A 241 12.11 -7.39 -6.65
C LYS A 241 13.21 -6.50 -7.22
N ILE A 242 14.29 -6.35 -6.46
CA ILE A 242 15.44 -5.52 -6.82
C ILE A 242 16.36 -6.33 -7.73
N ALA A 243 16.60 -5.80 -8.93
CA ALA A 243 17.60 -6.39 -9.83
C ALA A 243 19.01 -6.10 -9.29
N ALA A 244 19.74 -7.16 -8.91
CA ALA A 244 21.08 -7.11 -8.38
C ALA A 244 21.89 -8.32 -8.87
N ASP A 245 23.20 -8.16 -9.01
CA ASP A 245 24.13 -9.24 -9.40
C ASP A 245 24.57 -10.00 -8.14
N VAL A 246 23.64 -10.72 -7.54
CA VAL A 246 23.82 -11.57 -6.36
C VAL A 246 23.00 -12.85 -6.51
N ASP A 247 23.34 -13.87 -5.75
CA ASP A 247 22.71 -15.20 -5.82
C ASP A 247 21.54 -15.40 -4.85
N PHE A 248 21.02 -14.31 -4.30
CA PHE A 248 19.82 -14.25 -3.46
C PHE A 248 18.86 -13.15 -3.92
N ASP A 249 17.61 -13.25 -3.55
CA ASP A 249 16.59 -12.27 -3.91
C ASP A 249 16.47 -11.15 -2.87
N ILE A 250 16.16 -9.93 -3.34
CA ILE A 250 15.86 -8.79 -2.47
C ILE A 250 14.50 -8.23 -2.89
N ILE A 251 13.58 -8.13 -1.93
CA ILE A 251 12.23 -7.59 -2.11
C ILE A 251 12.08 -6.35 -1.23
N ILE A 252 11.53 -5.28 -1.79
CA ILE A 252 11.14 -4.09 -1.04
C ILE A 252 9.62 -3.97 -1.08
N ASP A 253 8.98 -3.87 0.10
CA ASP A 253 7.53 -3.70 0.23
C ASP A 253 7.16 -2.66 1.28
N PHE A 254 5.98 -2.07 1.14
CA PHE A 254 5.45 -1.06 2.07
C PHE A 254 4.63 -1.65 3.22
N ALA A 255 4.48 -2.96 3.32
CA ALA A 255 3.76 -3.61 4.41
C ALA A 255 4.26 -3.08 5.77
N HIS A 256 3.32 -2.60 6.61
CA HIS A 256 3.60 -2.00 7.92
C HIS A 256 2.44 -2.23 8.91
N THR A 257 1.57 -3.19 8.60
CA THR A 257 0.44 -3.62 9.44
C THR A 257 0.44 -5.13 9.60
N PRO A 258 -0.17 -5.67 10.67
CA PRO A 258 -0.30 -7.12 10.85
C PRO A 258 -0.92 -7.81 9.63
N HIS A 259 -2.05 -7.32 9.14
CA HIS A 259 -2.73 -7.88 7.97
C HIS A 259 -1.83 -7.87 6.71
N ALA A 260 -1.14 -6.76 6.44
CA ALA A 260 -0.22 -6.71 5.30
C ALA A 260 0.94 -7.72 5.44
N PHE A 261 1.40 -8.00 6.67
CA PHE A 261 2.41 -9.05 6.90
C PHE A 261 1.85 -10.45 6.65
N GLU A 262 0.59 -10.73 7.03
CA GLU A 262 -0.10 -11.99 6.75
C GLU A 262 -0.28 -12.26 5.26
N GLU A 263 -0.29 -11.23 4.43
CA GLU A 263 -0.38 -11.34 2.97
C GLU A 263 1.01 -11.45 2.30
N VAL A 264 1.93 -10.59 2.71
CA VAL A 264 3.22 -10.41 2.02
C VAL A 264 4.23 -11.49 2.41
N LEU A 265 4.33 -11.85 3.71
CA LEU A 265 5.35 -12.80 4.16
C LEU A 265 5.11 -14.24 3.69
N PRO A 266 3.88 -14.80 3.72
CA PRO A 266 3.61 -16.11 3.11
C PRO A 266 3.90 -16.11 1.61
N THR A 267 3.57 -15.01 0.92
CA THR A 267 3.87 -14.85 -0.51
C THR A 267 5.38 -14.86 -0.75
N ALA A 268 6.17 -14.13 0.04
CA ALA A 268 7.62 -14.14 -0.04
C ALA A 268 8.18 -15.53 0.29
N LYS A 269 7.72 -16.17 1.37
CA LYS A 269 8.16 -17.52 1.79
C LYS A 269 7.92 -18.56 0.70
N LYS A 270 6.74 -18.54 0.07
CA LYS A 270 6.39 -19.48 -1.02
C LYS A 270 7.32 -19.34 -2.23
N ASN A 271 7.83 -18.16 -2.49
CA ASN A 271 8.73 -17.87 -3.62
C ASN A 271 10.22 -18.01 -3.25
N THR A 272 10.56 -18.27 -1.98
CA THR A 272 11.93 -18.43 -1.47
C THR A 272 12.31 -19.91 -1.51
N GLN A 273 13.46 -20.23 -2.08
CA GLN A 273 14.02 -21.60 -2.09
C GLN A 273 14.87 -21.87 -0.84
N GLY A 274 15.58 -20.88 -0.36
CA GLY A 274 16.39 -20.91 0.85
C GLY A 274 15.65 -20.38 2.08
N LYS A 275 16.31 -19.51 2.84
CA LYS A 275 15.75 -18.84 4.03
C LYS A 275 15.10 -17.51 3.65
N LEU A 276 13.97 -17.21 4.30
CA LEU A 276 13.37 -15.88 4.26
C LEU A 276 13.95 -15.02 5.40
N ILE A 277 14.57 -13.91 5.04
CA ILE A 277 15.15 -12.92 5.94
C ILE A 277 14.28 -11.67 5.93
N HIS A 278 13.64 -11.34 7.04
CA HIS A 278 12.74 -10.19 7.14
C HIS A 278 13.39 -9.06 7.94
N VAL A 279 13.50 -7.87 7.34
CA VAL A 279 14.03 -6.65 7.96
C VAL A 279 12.91 -5.64 8.10
N PHE A 280 12.55 -5.28 9.33
CA PHE A 280 11.45 -4.36 9.57
C PHE A 280 11.51 -3.62 10.92
N GLY A 281 10.75 -2.56 11.03
CA GLY A 281 10.50 -1.79 12.23
C GLY A 281 9.02 -1.46 12.41
N SER A 282 8.72 -0.49 13.25
CA SER A 282 7.37 0.05 13.40
C SER A 282 7.42 1.54 13.70
N ALA A 283 6.57 2.32 13.02
CA ALA A 283 6.49 3.76 13.23
C ALA A 283 5.97 4.12 14.63
N ALA A 284 6.53 5.18 15.19
CA ALA A 284 6.12 5.77 16.47
C ALA A 284 4.84 6.61 16.34
N LEU A 285 4.23 6.91 17.48
CA LEU A 285 3.03 7.75 17.59
C LEU A 285 1.86 7.24 16.73
N ARG A 286 1.79 5.93 16.60
CA ARG A 286 0.74 5.16 15.92
C ARG A 286 0.21 4.08 16.87
N ASP A 287 -0.67 3.23 16.38
CA ASP A 287 -1.18 2.10 17.16
C ASP A 287 -0.03 1.18 17.60
N GLN A 288 0.24 1.16 18.92
CA GLN A 288 1.31 0.33 19.50
C GLN A 288 0.92 -1.15 19.60
N SER A 289 -0.38 -1.46 19.62
CA SER A 289 -0.86 -2.84 19.75
C SER A 289 -0.44 -3.73 18.58
N LYS A 290 -0.24 -3.14 17.42
CA LYS A 290 0.21 -3.85 16.21
C LYS A 290 1.66 -4.37 16.31
N ARG A 291 2.52 -3.77 17.15
CA ARG A 291 3.97 -4.08 17.21
C ARG A 291 4.22 -5.55 17.57
N GLN A 292 3.57 -6.00 18.65
CA GLN A 292 3.69 -7.40 19.07
C GLN A 292 3.11 -8.36 18.03
N LEU A 293 1.97 -8.03 17.42
CA LEU A 293 1.38 -8.83 16.35
C LEU A 293 2.29 -8.95 15.13
N MET A 294 2.89 -7.85 14.69
CA MET A 294 3.86 -7.83 13.59
C MET A 294 5.07 -8.72 13.88
N GLY A 295 5.60 -8.69 15.11
CA GLY A 295 6.66 -9.58 15.57
C GLY A 295 6.30 -11.04 15.51
N ALA A 296 5.09 -11.39 15.99
CA ALA A 296 4.57 -12.76 15.97
C ALA A 296 4.40 -13.27 14.52
N ILE A 297 3.77 -12.48 13.66
CA ILE A 297 3.57 -12.87 12.26
C ILE A 297 4.91 -13.04 11.54
N SER A 298 5.86 -12.12 11.77
CA SER A 298 7.20 -12.25 11.20
C SER A 298 7.86 -13.57 11.62
N ALA A 299 7.77 -13.95 12.88
CA ALA A 299 8.36 -15.20 13.40
C ALA A 299 7.70 -16.47 12.88
N ARG A 300 6.43 -16.41 12.46
CA ARG A 300 5.75 -17.57 11.83
C ARG A 300 6.25 -17.85 10.41
N PHE A 301 6.65 -16.82 9.68
CA PHE A 301 6.95 -16.98 8.25
C PHE A 301 8.42 -16.80 7.91
N ALA A 302 9.16 -15.95 8.61
CA ALA A 302 10.56 -15.72 8.36
C ALA A 302 11.48 -16.64 9.18
N ASP A 303 12.57 -17.10 8.58
CA ASP A 303 13.59 -17.90 9.25
C ASP A 303 14.54 -17.02 10.07
N LEU A 304 14.87 -15.85 9.53
CA LEU A 304 15.74 -14.87 10.16
C LEU A 304 15.05 -13.50 10.14
N ILE A 305 15.11 -12.78 11.26
CA ILE A 305 14.46 -11.50 11.43
C ILE A 305 15.46 -10.47 11.92
N VAL A 306 15.45 -9.28 11.33
CA VAL A 306 16.26 -8.16 11.80
C VAL A 306 15.32 -7.03 12.19
N LEU A 307 15.21 -6.80 13.50
CA LEU A 307 14.39 -5.73 14.07
C LEU A 307 15.17 -4.41 14.04
N THR A 308 14.58 -3.40 13.43
CA THR A 308 15.26 -2.12 13.19
C THR A 308 14.29 -0.93 13.35
N GLU A 309 14.80 0.28 13.14
CA GLU A 309 13.95 1.47 13.10
C GLU A 309 13.05 1.55 11.86
N GLU A 310 11.95 2.22 12.06
CA GLU A 310 11.16 2.94 11.06
C GLU A 310 11.14 4.41 11.51
N ASP A 311 10.07 5.17 11.38
CA ASP A 311 9.98 6.53 11.92
C ASP A 311 9.76 6.50 13.44
N TYR A 312 10.81 6.36 14.25
CA TYR A 312 10.66 6.27 15.71
C TYR A 312 10.35 7.62 16.37
N ARG A 313 10.50 8.74 15.65
CA ARG A 313 10.11 10.07 16.11
C ARG A 313 10.65 10.37 17.53
N THR A 314 9.75 10.65 18.47
CA THR A 314 10.08 10.97 19.87
C THR A 314 9.98 9.77 20.82
N GLU A 315 9.63 8.57 20.34
CA GLU A 315 9.71 7.33 21.12
C GLU A 315 11.14 6.78 21.13
N ASP A 316 11.51 5.97 22.11
CA ASP A 316 12.77 5.23 22.09
C ASP A 316 12.69 4.06 21.12
N VAL A 317 13.59 4.01 20.17
CA VAL A 317 13.68 2.95 19.16
C VAL A 317 13.85 1.57 19.80
N ASN A 318 14.57 1.46 20.93
CA ASN A 318 14.77 0.20 21.61
C ASN A 318 13.48 -0.29 22.27
N GLU A 319 12.66 0.62 22.85
CA GLU A 319 11.34 0.27 23.39
C GLU A 319 10.40 -0.24 22.30
N ILE A 320 10.45 0.37 21.10
CA ILE A 320 9.68 -0.11 19.94
C ILE A 320 10.14 -1.53 19.56
N ILE A 321 11.44 -1.76 19.45
CA ILE A 321 12.04 -3.06 19.14
C ILE A 321 11.67 -4.09 20.21
N ASP A 322 11.67 -3.72 21.50
CA ASP A 322 11.27 -4.58 22.62
C ASP A 322 9.81 -5.03 22.49
N GLN A 323 8.91 -4.13 22.09
CA GLN A 323 7.51 -4.48 21.88
C GLN A 323 7.32 -5.45 20.71
N ILE A 324 8.08 -5.28 19.62
CA ILE A 324 8.08 -6.21 18.49
C ILE A 324 8.67 -7.57 18.91
N ALA A 325 9.80 -7.56 19.63
CA ALA A 325 10.49 -8.77 20.08
C ALA A 325 9.62 -9.66 20.98
N LYS A 326 8.72 -9.08 21.80
CA LYS A 326 7.73 -9.85 22.58
C LYS A 326 6.89 -10.76 21.68
N GLY A 327 6.52 -10.28 20.48
CA GLY A 327 5.81 -11.09 19.50
C GLY A 327 6.69 -12.21 18.94
N CYS A 328 7.95 -11.92 18.62
CA CYS A 328 8.90 -12.94 18.15
C CYS A 328 9.10 -14.06 19.21
N PHE A 329 9.28 -13.69 20.47
CA PHE A 329 9.40 -14.67 21.55
C PHE A 329 8.13 -15.52 21.73
N ALA A 330 6.94 -14.92 21.58
CA ALA A 330 5.68 -15.65 21.72
C ALA A 330 5.53 -16.77 20.69
N GLU A 331 6.13 -16.64 19.51
CA GLU A 331 6.16 -17.65 18.45
C GLU A 331 7.42 -18.55 18.53
N GLY A 332 8.17 -18.51 19.62
CA GLY A 332 9.33 -19.37 19.87
C GLY A 332 10.62 -18.97 19.15
N ALA A 333 10.67 -17.75 18.58
CA ALA A 333 11.90 -17.25 17.99
C ALA A 333 12.97 -16.99 19.05
N LYS A 334 14.25 -17.24 18.70
CA LYS A 334 15.40 -17.06 19.59
C LYS A 334 16.13 -15.77 19.24
N GLU A 335 16.49 -15.01 20.26
CA GLU A 335 17.34 -13.82 20.08
C GLU A 335 18.82 -14.20 20.04
N TYR A 336 19.56 -13.63 19.10
CA TYR A 336 21.02 -13.72 19.02
C TYR A 336 21.64 -12.35 18.87
N ALA A 337 22.84 -12.19 19.43
CA ALA A 337 23.66 -11.02 19.14
C ALA A 337 24.21 -11.08 17.71
N THR A 338 24.46 -9.91 17.10
CA THR A 338 24.94 -9.85 15.70
C THR A 338 26.27 -10.55 15.46
N ASN A 339 27.14 -10.63 16.46
CA ASN A 339 28.40 -11.38 16.40
C ASN A 339 28.20 -12.91 16.46
N GLU A 340 27.05 -13.38 16.88
CA GLU A 340 26.68 -14.81 16.96
C GLU A 340 25.95 -15.31 15.71
N TYR A 341 25.89 -14.51 14.64
CA TYR A 341 25.10 -14.83 13.43
C TYR A 341 25.42 -16.21 12.84
N LYS A 342 26.69 -16.67 12.89
CA LYS A 342 27.09 -17.99 12.39
C LYS A 342 26.42 -19.15 13.16
N LEU A 343 26.16 -18.94 14.46
CA LEU A 343 25.42 -19.89 15.27
C LEU A 343 23.91 -19.82 14.95
N ALA A 344 23.39 -18.61 14.83
CA ALA A 344 22.00 -18.36 14.46
C ALA A 344 21.61 -18.97 13.09
N LEU A 345 22.51 -18.94 12.12
CA LEU A 345 22.29 -19.57 10.80
C LEU A 345 22.08 -21.08 10.84
N LYS A 346 22.53 -21.74 11.92
CA LYS A 346 22.34 -23.18 12.15
C LYS A 346 21.03 -23.51 12.90
N SER A 347 20.31 -22.50 13.35
CA SER A 347 19.05 -22.70 14.09
C SER A 347 17.99 -23.33 13.18
N THR A 348 17.20 -24.24 13.77
CA THR A 348 16.01 -24.82 13.16
C THR A 348 14.72 -24.10 13.58
N SER A 349 14.82 -23.18 14.54
CA SER A 349 13.73 -22.30 14.96
C SER A 349 13.96 -20.92 14.38
N PRO A 350 12.90 -20.10 14.23
CA PRO A 350 13.07 -18.69 13.83
C PRO A 350 14.04 -17.95 14.76
N VAL A 351 14.79 -17.03 14.20
CA VAL A 351 15.80 -16.26 14.91
C VAL A 351 15.59 -14.78 14.66
N PHE A 352 15.83 -13.95 15.69
CA PHE A 352 15.85 -12.52 15.47
C PHE A 352 17.10 -11.84 16.05
N PHE A 353 17.43 -10.70 15.45
CA PHE A 353 18.52 -9.81 15.82
C PHE A 353 17.97 -8.39 16.03
N ARG A 354 18.58 -7.65 16.95
CA ARG A 354 18.29 -6.22 17.16
C ARG A 354 19.38 -5.39 16.51
N VAL A 355 19.03 -4.63 15.50
CA VAL A 355 19.93 -3.70 14.80
C VAL A 355 19.21 -2.38 14.62
N PRO A 356 19.21 -1.48 15.63
CA PRO A 356 18.37 -0.29 15.64
C PRO A 356 18.55 0.63 14.42
N ASP A 357 19.77 0.83 13.94
CA ASP A 357 20.03 1.63 12.73
C ASP A 357 19.64 0.85 11.47
N ARG A 358 18.69 1.37 10.69
CA ARG A 358 18.12 0.67 9.52
C ARG A 358 19.15 0.41 8.42
N LYS A 359 20.10 1.32 8.23
CA LYS A 359 21.16 1.11 7.25
C LYS A 359 22.04 -0.07 7.65
N SER A 360 22.46 -0.11 8.91
CA SER A 360 23.25 -1.21 9.47
C SER A 360 22.48 -2.53 9.45
N ALA A 361 21.15 -2.51 9.65
CA ALA A 361 20.29 -3.68 9.55
C ALA A 361 20.27 -4.26 8.12
N ILE A 362 20.16 -3.40 7.11
CA ILE A 362 20.21 -3.81 5.70
C ILE A 362 21.61 -4.35 5.35
N GLU A 363 22.68 -3.68 5.77
CA GLU A 363 24.05 -4.15 5.58
C GLU A 363 24.28 -5.51 6.27
N PHE A 364 23.77 -5.70 7.48
CA PHE A 364 23.87 -6.97 8.20
C PHE A 364 23.10 -8.10 7.50
N ALA A 365 21.88 -7.84 7.06
CA ALA A 365 21.07 -8.81 6.35
C ALA A 365 21.72 -9.24 5.03
N THR A 366 22.23 -8.29 4.24
CA THR A 366 22.83 -8.56 2.92
C THR A 366 24.21 -9.20 2.99
N GLN A 367 25.07 -8.80 3.94
CA GLN A 367 26.48 -9.19 3.96
C GLN A 367 26.79 -10.35 4.90
N LYS A 368 25.92 -10.61 5.89
CA LYS A 368 26.18 -11.63 6.93
C LYS A 368 25.13 -12.73 6.97
N LEU A 369 23.87 -12.43 6.66
CA LEU A 369 22.78 -13.40 6.80
C LEU A 369 22.42 -14.07 5.49
N ALA A 370 22.37 -13.32 4.38
CA ALA A 370 21.92 -13.84 3.09
C ALA A 370 22.98 -14.75 2.45
N HIS A 371 22.53 -15.88 1.95
CA HIS A 371 23.26 -16.85 1.18
C HIS A 371 22.51 -17.17 -0.11
N LYS A 372 23.10 -18.00 -0.94
CA LYS A 372 22.49 -18.45 -2.20
C LYS A 372 21.06 -18.99 -1.99
N ASP A 373 20.17 -18.59 -2.88
CA ASP A 373 18.75 -19.01 -2.92
C ASP A 373 17.89 -18.44 -1.76
N ASP A 374 18.46 -17.60 -0.88
CA ASP A 374 17.71 -16.89 0.17
C ASP A 374 16.92 -15.71 -0.42
N THR A 375 15.97 -15.22 0.35
CA THR A 375 15.25 -13.99 0.04
C THR A 375 15.31 -13.02 1.22
N ILE A 376 15.78 -11.80 0.98
CA ILE A 376 15.63 -10.68 1.93
C ILE A 376 14.37 -9.92 1.56
N ILE A 377 13.48 -9.72 2.53
CA ILE A 377 12.36 -8.80 2.39
C ILE A 377 12.48 -7.63 3.36
N LEU A 378 12.49 -6.42 2.83
CA LEU A 378 12.55 -5.17 3.57
C LEU A 378 11.17 -4.55 3.58
N THR A 379 10.58 -4.32 4.78
CA THR A 379 9.23 -3.75 4.86
C THR A 379 9.17 -2.45 5.65
N GLY A 380 8.10 -1.67 5.44
CA GLY A 380 7.76 -0.45 6.15
C GLY A 380 8.11 0.83 5.40
N LYS A 381 9.36 1.04 4.97
CA LYS A 381 9.82 2.30 4.37
C LYS A 381 9.67 2.39 2.85
N ALA A 382 9.96 1.32 2.13
CA ALA A 382 9.76 1.15 0.68
C ALA A 382 10.07 2.41 -0.19
N HIS A 383 9.05 3.10 -0.66
CA HIS A 383 9.15 4.26 -1.55
C HIS A 383 9.33 5.59 -0.80
N GLU A 384 9.22 5.60 0.52
CA GLU A 384 9.37 6.81 1.33
C GLU A 384 10.79 7.38 1.23
N LYS A 385 10.89 8.72 1.32
CA LYS A 385 12.11 9.45 1.05
C LYS A 385 12.77 10.00 2.31
N SER A 386 12.25 9.68 3.47
CA SER A 386 12.79 10.13 4.76
C SER A 386 12.66 9.07 5.84
N LEU A 387 13.49 9.21 6.87
CA LEU A 387 13.37 8.57 8.19
C LEU A 387 13.22 9.67 9.23
N CYS A 388 12.13 9.65 9.98
CA CYS A 388 11.88 10.62 11.05
C CYS A 388 12.50 10.15 12.37
N ARG A 389 13.55 10.84 12.80
CA ARG A 389 14.26 10.63 14.07
C ARG A 389 14.08 11.86 14.95
N GLY A 390 13.46 11.72 16.11
CA GLY A 390 13.01 12.85 16.91
C GLY A 390 11.94 13.65 16.15
N VAL A 391 12.21 14.91 15.89
CA VAL A 391 11.36 15.82 15.10
C VAL A 391 11.96 16.16 13.73
N ILE A 392 13.05 15.48 13.33
CA ILE A 392 13.80 15.77 12.12
C ILE A 392 13.56 14.66 11.08
N GLU A 393 13.21 15.07 9.88
CA GLU A 393 13.11 14.18 8.71
C GLU A 393 14.50 14.11 8.03
N TYR A 394 15.16 12.96 8.14
CA TYR A 394 16.42 12.69 7.46
C TYR A 394 16.17 12.11 6.07
N PRO A 395 16.87 12.56 5.03
CA PRO A 395 16.76 11.96 3.70
C PRO A 395 17.03 10.45 3.76
N TRP A 396 16.14 9.66 3.16
CA TRP A 396 16.25 8.21 3.11
C TRP A 396 15.90 7.66 1.73
N SER A 397 16.50 6.55 1.37
CA SER A 397 16.11 5.74 0.23
C SER A 397 16.48 4.29 0.49
N GLU A 398 15.46 3.45 0.63
CA GLU A 398 15.62 2.01 0.80
C GLU A 398 16.46 1.40 -0.34
N HIS A 399 16.17 1.80 -1.59
CA HIS A 399 16.90 1.36 -2.77
C HIS A 399 18.38 1.73 -2.74
N LEU A 400 18.69 2.95 -2.29
CA LEU A 400 20.07 3.39 -2.17
C LEU A 400 20.82 2.66 -1.03
N ALA A 401 20.13 2.40 0.08
CA ALA A 401 20.69 1.62 1.19
C ALA A 401 21.02 0.20 0.74
N VAL A 402 20.12 -0.48 0.05
CA VAL A 402 20.37 -1.81 -0.54
C VAL A 402 21.54 -1.76 -1.52
N LYS A 403 21.53 -0.82 -2.49
CA LYS A 403 22.60 -0.69 -3.47
C LYS A 403 23.98 -0.47 -2.82
N ASN A 404 24.02 0.30 -1.74
CA ASN A 404 25.28 0.56 -1.02
C ASN A 404 25.74 -0.64 -0.19
N ALA A 405 24.80 -1.41 0.39
CA ALA A 405 25.11 -2.63 1.12
C ALA A 405 25.73 -3.69 0.19
N LEU A 406 25.22 -3.82 -1.02
CA LEU A 406 25.71 -4.77 -2.04
C LEU A 406 27.10 -4.39 -2.62
N LYS A 407 27.45 -3.11 -2.65
CA LYS A 407 28.79 -2.69 -3.16
C LYS A 407 29.95 -2.99 -2.21
N ARG A 408 29.65 -3.31 -0.97
CA ARG A 408 30.65 -3.57 0.11
C ARG A 408 30.80 -5.06 0.41
N SER A 409 30.06 -5.90 -0.30
CA SER A 409 30.15 -7.37 -0.23
C SER A 409 31.22 -7.94 -1.15
#